data_4ca2fe438c52f36c810182816c62aa63
#
_entry.id   4ca2fe438c52f36c810182816c62aa63
#
_cell.length_a   1.000
_cell.length_b   1.000
_cell.length_c   1.000
_cell.angle_alpha   90.00
_cell.angle_beta   90.00
_cell.angle_gamma   90.00
#
_symmetry.space_group_name_H-M   'P 1'
#
loop_
_entity.id
_entity.type
_entity.pdbx_description
1 polymer ?
#
loop_
_entity_poly.entity_id
_entity_poly.type
_entity_poly.pdbx_seq_one_letter_code
_entity_poly.pdbx_strand_id
1 'polypeptide(L)'
;MKLSRLLLISAVAISLTSCDDLFEPALENNQDISEMYKNPEFARGILDNAYLALPYSTSPFTDVATDDAVTNANSEEYFNYKKMATGSWAANMNPVSQWDGRYHAIQYCNLMLENCDKVEWSYSSKILNQMYADNYKGNAYALRGLHMFYLLRAHAGMVDGQLMGVPIHLSSEDSKSDFNLPRNTFKECIDQIMSDFDEALKYLPEQYGDVEEENVPAKYAQQGATNAEYNRA
;
A
#
# COMPACT_ATOMS: atom_id res chain seq x y z
N MET A 1 8.98 12.13 67.59
CA MET A 1 9.65 12.65 66.35
C MET A 1 10.15 11.59 65.38
N LYS A 2 10.39 10.35 65.74
CA LYS A 2 10.87 9.29 64.80
C LYS A 2 9.75 8.62 63.99
N LEU A 3 8.55 8.45 64.59
CA LEU A 3 7.42 7.78 63.92
C LEU A 3 6.78 8.61 62.82
N SER A 4 6.69 9.92 62.96
CA SER A 4 6.15 10.84 61.95
C SER A 4 7.05 10.97 60.70
N ARG A 5 8.39 10.82 60.86
CA ARG A 5 9.32 10.81 59.75
C ARG A 5 9.28 9.51 58.93
N LEU A 6 9.02 8.36 59.60
CA LEU A 6 8.83 7.07 58.92
C LEU A 6 7.53 7.05 58.11
N LEU A 7 6.44 7.60 58.64
CA LEU A 7 5.16 7.73 57.93
C LEU A 7 5.25 8.67 56.70
N LEU A 8 6.03 9.75 56.78
CA LEU A 8 6.27 10.64 55.62
C LEU A 8 7.11 9.97 54.53
N ILE A 9 8.11 9.17 54.89
CA ILE A 9 8.96 8.46 53.93
C ILE A 9 8.16 7.34 53.25
N SER A 10 7.27 6.63 53.97
CA SER A 10 6.41 5.61 53.34
C SER A 10 5.34 6.22 52.41
N ALA A 11 4.80 7.39 52.72
CA ALA A 11 3.84 8.09 51.84
C ALA A 11 4.47 8.60 50.53
N VAL A 12 5.74 9.05 50.58
CA VAL A 12 6.49 9.48 49.41
C VAL A 12 6.93 8.29 48.52
N ALA A 13 7.23 7.14 49.12
CA ALA A 13 7.61 5.92 48.40
C ALA A 13 6.42 5.30 47.62
N ILE A 14 5.18 5.46 48.11
CA ILE A 14 3.98 4.96 47.42
C ILE A 14 3.55 5.86 46.26
N SER A 15 3.90 7.16 46.28
CA SER A 15 3.60 8.08 45.20
C SER A 15 4.53 7.97 43.99
N LEU A 16 5.62 7.21 44.04
CA LEU A 16 6.56 7.01 42.96
C LEU A 16 6.30 5.75 42.10
N THR A 17 5.31 4.94 42.46
CA THR A 17 4.95 3.72 41.72
C THR A 17 3.71 3.85 40.84
N SER A 18 3.15 5.05 40.74
CA SER A 18 1.95 5.28 39.94
C SER A 18 2.27 6.29 38.87
N CYS A 19 2.49 5.84 37.67
CA CYS A 19 2.26 6.56 36.39
C CYS A 19 3.18 6.09 35.26
N ASP A 20 3.43 4.81 35.07
CA ASP A 20 3.96 4.38 33.77
C ASP A 20 2.87 4.42 32.68
N ASP A 21 1.61 4.14 33.08
CA ASP A 21 0.46 4.14 32.15
C ASP A 21 -0.01 5.56 31.70
N LEU A 22 0.37 6.62 32.44
CA LEU A 22 -0.14 7.96 32.15
C LEU A 22 0.57 8.64 30.96
N PHE A 23 1.73 8.15 30.56
CA PHE A 23 2.53 8.67 29.46
C PHE A 23 2.55 7.75 28.24
N GLU A 24 1.91 6.59 28.32
CA GLU A 24 1.64 5.82 27.11
C GLU A 24 0.48 6.50 26.36
N PRO A 25 0.69 6.99 25.14
CA PRO A 25 -0.42 7.49 24.34
C PRO A 25 -1.43 6.37 24.22
N ALA A 26 -2.70 6.70 24.47
CA ALA A 26 -3.79 5.74 24.30
C ALA A 26 -3.71 5.18 22.86
N LEU A 27 -3.24 3.95 22.74
CA LEU A 27 -3.16 3.22 21.47
C LEU A 27 -4.54 2.75 21.00
N GLU A 28 -5.62 3.25 21.63
CA GLU A 28 -7.00 2.83 21.40
C GLU A 28 -7.46 2.98 19.92
N ASN A 29 -6.76 3.79 19.12
CA ASN A 29 -7.06 3.98 17.69
C ASN A 29 -5.98 3.42 16.75
N ASN A 30 -4.90 2.83 17.26
CA ASN A 30 -3.91 2.15 16.44
C ASN A 30 -4.13 0.64 16.52
N GLN A 31 -4.73 0.07 15.48
CA GLN A 31 -4.77 -1.37 15.34
C GLN A 31 -3.37 -1.88 14.99
N ASP A 32 -2.88 -2.85 15.77
CA ASP A 32 -1.66 -3.56 15.44
C ASP A 32 -1.85 -4.35 14.15
N ILE A 33 -0.84 -4.40 13.31
CA ILE A 33 -0.90 -5.14 12.04
C ILE A 33 -1.24 -6.62 12.26
N SER A 34 -0.93 -7.18 13.41
CA SER A 34 -1.26 -8.57 13.77
C SER A 34 -2.77 -8.84 13.90
N GLU A 35 -3.59 -7.80 14.10
CA GLU A 35 -5.05 -7.95 14.12
C GLU A 35 -5.59 -8.42 12.77
N MET A 36 -4.90 -8.13 11.67
CA MET A 36 -5.27 -8.64 10.35
C MET A 36 -5.25 -10.19 10.29
N TYR A 37 -4.41 -10.86 11.10
CA TYR A 37 -4.25 -12.31 11.01
C TYR A 37 -5.52 -13.09 11.34
N LYS A 38 -6.38 -12.54 12.21
CA LYS A 38 -7.66 -13.12 12.63
C LYS A 38 -8.88 -12.39 12.05
N ASN A 39 -8.63 -11.34 11.28
CA ASN A 39 -9.69 -10.52 10.69
C ASN A 39 -9.46 -10.34 9.19
N PRO A 40 -9.96 -11.27 8.37
CA PRO A 40 -9.82 -11.21 6.91
C PRO A 40 -10.36 -9.91 6.29
N GLU A 41 -11.45 -9.35 6.84
CA GLU A 41 -12.02 -8.09 6.36
C GLU A 41 -11.06 -6.90 6.59
N PHE A 42 -10.40 -6.88 7.73
CA PHE A 42 -9.37 -5.88 8.00
C PHE A 42 -8.17 -6.06 7.07
N ALA A 43 -7.71 -7.30 6.89
CA ALA A 43 -6.64 -7.61 5.94
C ALA A 43 -6.98 -7.18 4.51
N ARG A 44 -8.21 -7.48 4.04
CA ARG A 44 -8.70 -7.02 2.74
C ARG A 44 -8.68 -5.49 2.65
N GLY A 45 -9.18 -4.80 3.68
CA GLY A 45 -9.22 -3.34 3.74
C GLY A 45 -7.84 -2.68 3.57
N ILE A 46 -6.75 -3.36 3.99
CA ILE A 46 -5.39 -2.87 3.73
C ILE A 46 -5.11 -2.81 2.22
N LEU A 47 -5.44 -3.87 1.48
CA LEU A 47 -5.24 -3.88 0.03
C LEU A 47 -6.23 -2.98 -0.71
N ASP A 48 -7.47 -2.85 -0.22
CA ASP A 48 -8.48 -1.96 -0.79
C ASP A 48 -8.00 -0.50 -0.82
N ASN A 49 -7.17 -0.06 0.13
CA ASN A 49 -6.55 1.26 0.08
C ASN A 49 -5.62 1.44 -1.14
N ALA A 50 -4.93 0.38 -1.57
CA ALA A 50 -4.13 0.45 -2.80
C ALA A 50 -5.03 0.53 -4.05
N TYR A 51 -6.17 -0.17 -4.07
CA TYR A 51 -7.16 -0.03 -5.13
C TYR A 51 -7.76 1.38 -5.18
N LEU A 52 -8.15 1.94 -4.03
CA LEU A 52 -8.71 3.31 -3.94
C LEU A 52 -7.73 4.37 -4.42
N ALA A 53 -6.45 4.12 -4.31
CA ALA A 53 -5.43 5.02 -4.82
C ALA A 53 -5.27 5.00 -6.35
N LEU A 54 -5.91 4.09 -7.09
CA LEU A 54 -5.84 4.08 -8.56
C LEU A 54 -6.45 5.35 -9.15
N PRO A 55 -5.89 5.87 -10.27
CA PRO A 55 -6.43 7.04 -10.92
C PRO A 55 -7.73 6.69 -11.66
N TYR A 56 -8.85 6.97 -11.06
CA TYR A 56 -10.18 6.77 -11.66
C TYR A 56 -10.68 7.98 -12.47
N SER A 57 -9.89 9.04 -12.53
CA SER A 57 -10.29 10.24 -13.27
C SER A 57 -10.43 9.94 -14.75
N THR A 58 -11.64 10.11 -15.24
CA THR A 58 -11.98 10.03 -16.68
C THR A 58 -11.86 11.38 -17.39
N SER A 59 -11.68 12.45 -16.62
CA SER A 59 -11.53 13.80 -17.18
C SER A 59 -10.06 14.20 -17.12
N PRO A 60 -9.39 14.32 -18.26
CA PRO A 60 -8.02 14.79 -18.30
C PRO A 60 -7.96 16.29 -18.06
N PHE A 61 -8.04 16.72 -16.80
CA PHE A 61 -7.82 18.13 -16.43
C PHE A 61 -6.44 18.64 -16.88
N THR A 62 -5.56 17.75 -17.26
CA THR A 62 -4.26 18.06 -17.85
C THR A 62 -4.33 18.88 -19.12
N ASP A 63 -5.43 18.79 -19.90
CA ASP A 63 -5.62 19.60 -21.10
C ASP A 63 -5.64 21.09 -20.79
N VAL A 64 -6.11 21.47 -19.58
CA VAL A 64 -6.10 22.84 -19.09
C VAL A 64 -4.69 23.35 -18.75
N ALA A 65 -3.72 22.46 -18.64
CA ALA A 65 -2.31 22.80 -18.46
C ALA A 65 -1.58 23.06 -19.80
N THR A 66 -2.26 22.88 -20.90
CA THR A 66 -1.74 23.07 -22.26
C THR A 66 -2.45 24.23 -22.96
N ASP A 67 -2.21 24.41 -24.23
CA ASP A 67 -2.91 25.38 -25.11
C ASP A 67 -4.20 24.82 -25.72
N ASP A 68 -4.51 23.52 -25.46
CA ASP A 68 -5.66 22.84 -26.03
C ASP A 68 -6.99 23.20 -25.33
N ALA A 69 -6.95 23.57 -24.07
CA ALA A 69 -8.15 23.88 -23.31
C ALA A 69 -7.96 25.00 -22.28
N VAL A 70 -9.05 25.68 -21.96
CA VAL A 70 -9.12 26.71 -20.91
C VAL A 70 -10.31 26.41 -20.00
N THR A 71 -10.13 26.52 -18.69
CA THR A 71 -11.22 26.42 -17.71
C THR A 71 -11.56 27.77 -17.09
N ASN A 72 -12.84 27.99 -16.81
CA ASN A 72 -13.32 29.10 -15.97
C ASN A 72 -13.47 28.71 -14.49
N ALA A 73 -13.19 27.44 -14.15
CA ALA A 73 -13.32 26.97 -12.78
C ALA A 73 -12.30 27.64 -11.87
N ASN A 74 -12.76 27.96 -10.65
CA ASN A 74 -11.98 28.61 -9.62
C ASN A 74 -11.64 27.65 -8.45
N SER A 75 -11.91 26.34 -8.60
CA SER A 75 -11.47 25.35 -7.63
C SER A 75 -9.94 25.27 -7.58
N GLU A 76 -9.41 24.91 -6.42
CA GLU A 76 -7.95 24.83 -6.22
C GLU A 76 -7.29 23.87 -7.22
N GLU A 77 -7.93 22.76 -7.54
CA GLU A 77 -7.47 21.79 -8.51
C GLU A 77 -7.28 22.42 -9.90
N TYR A 78 -8.31 23.04 -10.46
CA TYR A 78 -8.23 23.71 -11.76
C TYR A 78 -7.27 24.90 -11.75
N PHE A 79 -7.18 25.58 -10.63
CA PHE A 79 -6.25 26.71 -10.49
C PHE A 79 -4.80 26.28 -10.60
N ASN A 80 -4.44 25.13 -10.06
CA ASN A 80 -3.09 24.59 -10.18
C ASN A 80 -2.75 24.18 -11.62
N TYR A 81 -3.67 23.60 -12.38
CA TYR A 81 -3.47 23.33 -13.81
C TYR A 81 -3.32 24.63 -14.64
N LYS A 82 -4.10 25.67 -14.33
CA LYS A 82 -3.91 26.99 -14.94
C LYS A 82 -2.53 27.58 -14.67
N LYS A 83 -2.01 27.41 -13.46
CA LYS A 83 -0.64 27.83 -13.12
C LYS A 83 0.40 27.10 -13.96
N MET A 84 0.21 25.80 -14.20
CA MET A 84 1.10 25.06 -15.10
C MET A 84 1.09 25.64 -16.51
N ALA A 85 -0.08 25.90 -17.09
CA ALA A 85 -0.23 26.51 -18.43
C ALA A 85 0.49 27.87 -18.55
N THR A 86 0.61 28.61 -17.45
CA THR A 86 1.33 29.90 -17.40
C THR A 86 2.80 29.79 -17.00
N GLY A 87 3.34 28.56 -16.91
CA GLY A 87 4.72 28.30 -16.53
C GLY A 87 5.02 28.45 -15.04
N SER A 88 4.01 28.55 -14.20
CA SER A 88 4.14 28.76 -12.77
C SER A 88 4.15 27.43 -12.00
N TRP A 89 5.04 26.51 -12.35
CA TRP A 89 5.17 25.27 -11.63
C TRP A 89 6.60 25.03 -11.12
N ALA A 90 6.70 24.30 -10.02
CA ALA A 90 7.95 24.02 -9.34
C ALA A 90 7.86 22.65 -8.62
N ALA A 91 8.98 22.17 -8.09
CA ALA A 91 9.03 20.88 -7.39
C ALA A 91 8.00 20.77 -6.23
N ASN A 92 7.71 21.87 -5.55
CA ASN A 92 6.71 21.95 -4.48
C ASN A 92 5.29 22.30 -4.96
N MET A 93 5.09 22.46 -6.25
CA MET A 93 3.78 22.74 -6.86
C MET A 93 3.68 22.01 -8.19
N ASN A 94 3.45 20.70 -8.10
CA ASN A 94 3.22 19.83 -9.25
C ASN A 94 1.83 19.19 -9.10
N PRO A 95 0.78 19.72 -9.76
CA PRO A 95 -0.58 19.19 -9.64
C PRO A 95 -0.76 17.81 -10.25
N VAL A 96 0.18 17.34 -11.05
CA VAL A 96 0.19 15.97 -11.60
C VAL A 96 1.12 15.02 -10.84
N SER A 97 1.62 15.46 -9.67
CA SER A 97 2.44 14.59 -8.82
C SER A 97 1.70 13.32 -8.47
N GLN A 98 2.41 12.21 -8.57
CA GLN A 98 1.95 10.88 -8.16
C GLN A 98 2.69 10.40 -6.91
N TRP A 99 3.61 11.20 -6.35
CA TRP A 99 4.57 10.76 -5.34
C TRP A 99 3.90 10.15 -4.10
N ASP A 100 3.19 10.98 -3.35
CA ASP A 100 2.63 10.55 -2.05
C ASP A 100 1.61 9.43 -2.22
N GLY A 101 0.63 9.61 -3.11
CA GLY A 101 -0.45 8.65 -3.29
C GLY A 101 0.03 7.27 -3.77
N ARG A 102 1.08 7.25 -4.62
CA ARG A 102 1.60 5.96 -5.13
C ARG A 102 2.48 5.26 -4.11
N TYR A 103 3.32 5.99 -3.36
CA TYR A 103 4.12 5.37 -2.31
C TYR A 103 3.26 4.86 -1.14
N HIS A 104 2.18 5.58 -0.77
CA HIS A 104 1.20 5.04 0.19
C HIS A 104 0.57 3.74 -0.31
N ALA A 105 0.19 3.66 -1.58
CA ALA A 105 -0.36 2.44 -2.16
C ALA A 105 0.67 1.30 -2.19
N ILE A 106 1.92 1.57 -2.54
CA ILE A 106 3.02 0.60 -2.51
C ILE A 106 3.24 0.07 -1.08
N GLN A 107 3.16 0.96 -0.07
CA GLN A 107 3.22 0.55 1.33
C GLN A 107 2.14 -0.46 1.69
N TYR A 108 0.88 -0.24 1.29
CA TYR A 108 -0.21 -1.19 1.52
C TYR A 108 0.00 -2.50 0.77
N CYS A 109 0.53 -2.46 -0.46
CA CYS A 109 0.90 -3.67 -1.19
C CYS A 109 2.00 -4.47 -0.46
N ASN A 110 3.04 -3.80 0.03
CA ASN A 110 4.12 -4.44 0.79
C ASN A 110 3.60 -5.07 2.08
N LEU A 111 2.77 -4.35 2.85
CA LEU A 111 2.12 -4.87 4.05
C LEU A 111 1.32 -6.15 3.75
N MET A 112 0.56 -6.16 2.65
CA MET A 112 -0.18 -7.35 2.22
C MET A 112 0.78 -8.49 1.86
N LEU A 113 1.80 -8.25 1.05
CA LEU A 113 2.77 -9.27 0.63
C LEU A 113 3.50 -9.92 1.80
N GLU A 114 3.82 -9.16 2.84
CA GLU A 114 4.53 -9.65 4.03
C GLU A 114 3.63 -10.46 4.98
N ASN A 115 2.32 -10.28 4.90
CA ASN A 115 1.41 -10.76 5.93
C ASN A 115 0.28 -11.67 5.43
N CYS A 116 -0.04 -11.68 4.13
CA CYS A 116 -1.22 -12.39 3.62
C CYS A 116 -1.22 -13.90 3.92
N ASP A 117 -0.06 -14.53 3.98
CA ASP A 117 0.06 -15.96 4.34
C ASP A 117 -0.20 -16.25 5.83
N LYS A 118 -0.21 -15.22 6.69
CA LYS A 118 -0.48 -15.32 8.12
C LYS A 118 -1.95 -15.12 8.44
N VAL A 119 -2.73 -14.61 7.48
CA VAL A 119 -4.16 -14.32 7.65
C VAL A 119 -4.97 -15.60 7.57
N GLU A 120 -5.90 -15.77 8.51
CA GLU A 120 -6.85 -16.87 8.51
C GLU A 120 -8.06 -16.51 7.62
N TRP A 121 -7.85 -16.59 6.29
CA TRP A 121 -8.85 -16.22 5.29
C TRP A 121 -10.09 -17.12 5.31
N SER A 122 -9.92 -18.37 5.74
CA SER A 122 -11.01 -19.35 5.83
C SER A 122 -10.80 -20.29 7.01
N TYR A 123 -11.79 -20.36 7.90
CA TYR A 123 -11.83 -21.30 9.02
C TYR A 123 -12.27 -22.71 8.61
N SER A 124 -12.95 -22.84 7.46
CA SER A 124 -13.60 -24.08 7.06
C SER A 124 -12.75 -24.97 6.16
N SER A 125 -11.82 -24.40 5.41
CA SER A 125 -11.02 -25.13 4.42
C SER A 125 -9.62 -24.53 4.32
N LYS A 126 -8.58 -25.38 4.52
CA LYS A 126 -7.19 -24.95 4.37
C LYS A 126 -6.85 -24.60 2.91
N ILE A 127 -7.45 -25.30 1.97
CA ILE A 127 -7.20 -25.05 0.55
C ILE A 127 -7.85 -23.74 0.13
N LEU A 128 -9.06 -23.46 0.58
CA LEU A 128 -9.73 -22.19 0.36
C LEU A 128 -8.92 -21.04 0.99
N ASN A 129 -8.38 -21.26 2.20
CA ASN A 129 -7.48 -20.29 2.84
C ASN A 129 -6.26 -19.97 1.98
N GLN A 130 -5.64 -21.00 1.38
CA GLN A 130 -4.49 -20.82 0.49
C GLN A 130 -4.87 -20.10 -0.80
N MET A 131 -6.04 -20.41 -1.37
CA MET A 131 -6.51 -19.74 -2.59
C MET A 131 -6.73 -18.25 -2.36
N TYR A 132 -7.35 -17.86 -1.25
CA TYR A 132 -7.50 -16.45 -0.87
C TYR A 132 -6.14 -15.78 -0.69
N ALA A 133 -5.22 -16.41 0.05
CA ALA A 133 -3.87 -15.86 0.24
C ALA A 133 -3.14 -15.65 -1.10
N ASP A 134 -3.23 -16.63 -2.00
CA ASP A 134 -2.64 -16.55 -3.34
C ASP A 134 -3.28 -15.42 -4.15
N ASN A 135 -4.61 -15.29 -4.14
CA ASN A 135 -5.32 -14.23 -4.85
C ASN A 135 -4.90 -12.85 -4.34
N TYR A 136 -4.93 -12.61 -3.04
CA TYR A 136 -4.52 -11.34 -2.46
C TYR A 136 -3.03 -11.03 -2.72
N LYS A 137 -2.17 -12.04 -2.70
CA LYS A 137 -0.76 -11.91 -3.07
C LYS A 137 -0.60 -11.47 -4.52
N GLY A 138 -1.29 -12.14 -5.43
CA GLY A 138 -1.29 -11.78 -6.86
C GLY A 138 -1.77 -10.36 -7.10
N ASN A 139 -2.88 -9.96 -6.46
CA ASN A 139 -3.40 -8.59 -6.53
C ASN A 139 -2.39 -7.57 -5.97
N ALA A 140 -1.74 -7.86 -4.85
CA ALA A 140 -0.75 -6.96 -4.26
C ALA A 140 0.47 -6.75 -5.16
N TYR A 141 0.98 -7.81 -5.81
CA TYR A 141 2.04 -7.68 -6.82
C TYR A 141 1.58 -6.84 -8.02
N ALA A 142 0.42 -7.14 -8.59
CA ALA A 142 -0.12 -6.40 -9.74
C ALA A 142 -0.31 -4.91 -9.43
N LEU A 143 -0.87 -4.59 -8.27
CA LEU A 143 -1.07 -3.21 -7.83
C LEU A 143 0.27 -2.50 -7.56
N ARG A 144 1.25 -3.17 -6.94
CA ARG A 144 2.57 -2.58 -6.70
C ARG A 144 3.26 -2.22 -8.01
N GLY A 145 3.29 -3.13 -8.97
CA GLY A 145 3.82 -2.87 -10.30
C GLY A 145 3.10 -1.72 -11.01
N LEU A 146 1.78 -1.68 -10.93
CA LEU A 146 0.96 -0.62 -11.54
C LEU A 146 1.21 0.76 -10.88
N HIS A 147 1.27 0.83 -9.55
CA HIS A 147 1.57 2.08 -8.85
C HIS A 147 2.99 2.56 -9.13
N MET A 148 3.97 1.65 -9.20
CA MET A 148 5.33 1.99 -9.61
C MET A 148 5.39 2.51 -11.06
N PHE A 149 4.59 1.94 -11.97
CA PHE A 149 4.46 2.46 -13.33
C PHE A 149 3.95 3.91 -13.35
N TYR A 150 2.92 4.24 -12.57
CA TYR A 150 2.42 5.62 -12.48
C TYR A 150 3.45 6.57 -11.88
N LEU A 151 4.21 6.14 -10.86
CA LEU A 151 5.33 6.91 -10.31
C LEU A 151 6.38 7.17 -11.39
N LEU A 152 6.82 6.12 -12.06
CA LEU A 152 7.88 6.20 -13.07
C LEU A 152 7.47 7.14 -14.22
N ARG A 153 6.23 7.02 -14.71
CA ARG A 153 5.68 7.87 -15.76
C ARG A 153 5.67 9.36 -15.38
N ALA A 154 5.39 9.66 -14.11
CA ALA A 154 5.24 11.05 -13.65
C ALA A 154 6.56 11.67 -13.17
N HIS A 155 7.51 10.87 -12.71
CA HIS A 155 8.67 11.38 -11.97
C HIS A 155 10.03 10.94 -12.53
N ALA A 156 10.09 10.07 -13.54
CA ALA A 156 11.34 9.75 -14.21
C ALA A 156 11.91 10.96 -14.97
N GLY A 157 13.23 11.04 -15.09
CA GLY A 157 13.86 12.12 -15.83
C GLY A 157 15.37 12.01 -15.89
N MET A 158 15.97 12.90 -16.68
CA MET A 158 17.43 12.96 -16.81
C MET A 158 18.06 13.65 -15.60
N VAL A 159 19.05 12.99 -15.00
CA VAL A 159 19.87 13.53 -13.91
C VAL A 159 21.34 13.27 -14.30
N ASP A 160 22.13 14.32 -14.44
CA ASP A 160 23.55 14.25 -14.80
C ASP A 160 23.83 13.38 -16.05
N GLY A 161 22.94 13.46 -17.04
CA GLY A 161 23.08 12.72 -18.29
C GLY A 161 22.61 11.26 -18.25
N GLN A 162 22.09 10.79 -17.10
CA GLN A 162 21.52 9.46 -16.94
C GLN A 162 20.00 9.53 -16.77
N LEU A 163 19.27 8.62 -17.42
CA LEU A 163 17.83 8.51 -17.22
C LEU A 163 17.55 7.77 -15.90
N MET A 164 17.06 8.52 -14.93
CA MET A 164 16.74 8.05 -13.59
C MET A 164 15.23 7.81 -13.44
N GLY A 165 14.91 6.80 -12.67
CA GLY A 165 13.56 6.48 -12.24
C GLY A 165 13.24 7.06 -10.87
N VAL A 166 12.69 6.22 -10.01
CA VAL A 166 12.25 6.52 -8.64
C VAL A 166 12.87 5.54 -7.65
N PRO A 167 12.93 5.83 -6.35
CA PRO A 167 13.31 4.84 -5.35
C PRO A 167 12.37 3.62 -5.40
N ILE A 168 12.94 2.42 -5.30
CA ILE A 168 12.21 1.16 -5.30
C ILE A 168 12.03 0.70 -3.85
N HIS A 169 10.77 0.55 -3.40
CA HIS A 169 10.40 0.11 -2.07
C HIS A 169 9.72 -1.26 -2.16
N LEU A 170 10.38 -2.32 -1.68
CA LEU A 170 9.92 -3.72 -1.77
C LEU A 170 9.51 -4.31 -0.41
N SER A 171 9.66 -3.56 0.65
CA SER A 171 9.22 -3.91 2.00
C SER A 171 8.36 -2.80 2.59
N SER A 172 7.54 -3.16 3.57
CA SER A 172 6.81 -2.17 4.34
C SER A 172 7.77 -1.31 5.16
N GLU A 173 7.41 -0.06 5.34
CA GLU A 173 8.18 0.92 6.08
C GLU A 173 7.57 1.19 7.45
N ASP A 174 8.43 1.44 8.41
CA ASP A 174 8.09 1.85 9.77
C ASP A 174 8.91 3.09 10.19
N SER A 175 8.75 3.53 11.42
CA SER A 175 9.46 4.70 11.95
C SER A 175 11.00 4.57 12.01
N LYS A 176 11.54 3.37 11.75
CA LYS A 176 12.99 3.08 11.75
C LYS A 176 13.55 2.90 10.34
N SER A 177 12.68 2.92 9.33
CA SER A 177 13.07 2.77 7.93
C SER A 177 13.89 3.97 7.45
N ASP A 178 14.80 3.73 6.52
CA ASP A 178 15.54 4.82 5.85
C ASP A 178 14.67 5.41 4.73
N PHE A 179 14.19 6.62 4.95
CA PHE A 179 13.39 7.36 3.98
C PHE A 179 14.22 8.13 2.94
N ASN A 180 15.55 8.12 3.05
CA ASN A 180 16.46 8.84 2.14
C ASN A 180 17.04 7.93 1.07
N LEU A 181 16.23 7.04 0.49
CA LEU A 181 16.71 6.17 -0.57
C LEU A 181 17.03 6.97 -1.85
N PRO A 182 18.16 6.66 -2.51
CA PRO A 182 18.48 7.26 -3.79
C PRO A 182 17.52 6.78 -4.87
N ARG A 183 17.42 7.54 -5.97
CA ARG A 183 16.70 7.10 -7.15
C ARG A 183 17.39 5.89 -7.78
N ASN A 184 16.61 4.92 -8.18
CA ASN A 184 17.06 3.86 -9.09
C ASN A 184 17.11 4.37 -10.53
N THR A 185 17.80 3.66 -11.39
CA THR A 185 17.76 3.93 -12.82
C THR A 185 16.36 3.63 -13.38
N PHE A 186 16.02 4.26 -14.50
CA PHE A 186 14.77 3.97 -15.21
C PHE A 186 14.64 2.48 -15.55
N LYS A 187 15.76 1.86 -15.99
CA LYS A 187 15.79 0.44 -16.32
C LYS A 187 15.47 -0.45 -15.13
N GLU A 188 16.10 -0.20 -13.98
CA GLU A 188 15.81 -0.97 -12.75
C GLU A 188 14.34 -0.87 -12.34
N CYS A 189 13.74 0.32 -12.49
CA CYS A 189 12.32 0.49 -12.20
C CYS A 189 11.44 -0.32 -13.19
N ILE A 190 11.76 -0.35 -14.47
CA ILE A 190 11.03 -1.17 -15.46
C ILE A 190 11.22 -2.65 -15.15
N ASP A 191 12.44 -3.10 -14.86
CA ASP A 191 12.72 -4.48 -14.52
C ASP A 191 11.91 -4.92 -13.29
N GLN A 192 11.79 -4.05 -12.28
CA GLN A 192 10.99 -4.32 -11.08
C GLN A 192 9.48 -4.36 -11.37
N ILE A 193 8.97 -3.44 -12.19
CA ILE A 193 7.56 -3.43 -12.63
C ILE A 193 7.23 -4.76 -13.34
N MET A 194 8.08 -5.19 -14.26
CA MET A 194 7.89 -6.44 -14.98
C MET A 194 7.98 -7.64 -14.05
N SER A 195 8.93 -7.64 -13.11
CA SER A 195 9.04 -8.68 -12.09
C SER A 195 7.78 -8.80 -11.23
N ASP A 196 7.18 -7.67 -10.82
CA ASP A 196 5.94 -7.69 -10.06
C ASP A 196 4.77 -8.25 -10.88
N PHE A 197 4.67 -7.92 -12.17
CA PHE A 197 3.63 -8.49 -13.03
C PHE A 197 3.87 -9.99 -13.28
N ASP A 198 5.11 -10.42 -13.47
CA ASP A 198 5.45 -11.84 -13.63
C ASP A 198 5.12 -12.65 -12.35
N GLU A 199 5.34 -12.06 -11.16
CA GLU A 199 4.90 -12.67 -9.91
C GLU A 199 3.36 -12.72 -9.81
N ALA A 200 2.66 -11.65 -10.16
CA ALA A 200 1.20 -11.62 -10.14
C ALA A 200 0.58 -12.72 -11.02
N LEU A 201 1.11 -12.94 -12.21
CA LEU A 201 0.64 -13.97 -13.15
C LEU A 201 0.73 -15.42 -12.59
N LYS A 202 1.56 -15.67 -11.57
CA LYS A 202 1.63 -16.98 -10.92
C LYS A 202 0.44 -17.29 -10.03
N TYR A 203 -0.26 -16.25 -9.61
CA TYR A 203 -1.34 -16.30 -8.62
C TYR A 203 -2.70 -15.99 -9.21
N LEU A 204 -2.77 -14.98 -10.08
CA LEU A 204 -4.02 -14.50 -10.65
C LEU A 204 -4.49 -15.39 -11.81
N PRO A 205 -5.81 -15.60 -11.96
CA PRO A 205 -6.34 -16.29 -13.12
C PRO A 205 -6.25 -15.41 -14.38
N GLU A 206 -6.16 -16.04 -15.55
CA GLU A 206 -6.20 -15.31 -16.83
C GLU A 206 -7.56 -14.64 -17.09
N GLN A 207 -8.62 -15.22 -16.55
CA GLN A 207 -9.99 -14.70 -16.67
C GLN A 207 -10.71 -14.85 -15.34
N TYR A 208 -11.47 -13.82 -14.98
CA TYR A 208 -12.38 -13.87 -13.84
C TYR A 208 -13.75 -14.37 -14.31
N GLY A 209 -14.26 -15.39 -13.66
CA GLY A 209 -15.54 -16.02 -13.94
C GLY A 209 -15.57 -17.42 -13.37
N ASP A 210 -16.75 -18.02 -13.32
CA ASP A 210 -16.91 -19.38 -12.85
C ASP A 210 -16.20 -20.36 -13.79
N VAL A 211 -15.38 -21.24 -13.22
CA VAL A 211 -14.71 -22.30 -13.94
C VAL A 211 -15.38 -23.65 -13.65
N GLU A 212 -15.34 -24.54 -14.63
CA GLU A 212 -15.74 -25.94 -14.46
C GLU A 212 -14.65 -26.71 -13.69
N GLU A 213 -15.01 -27.88 -13.11
CA GLU A 213 -14.10 -28.68 -12.27
C GLU A 213 -12.76 -29.00 -12.95
N GLU A 214 -12.80 -29.30 -14.24
CA GLU A 214 -11.62 -29.63 -15.06
C GLU A 214 -10.65 -28.45 -15.28
N ASN A 215 -11.14 -27.22 -15.07
CA ASN A 215 -10.40 -25.99 -15.27
C ASN A 215 -9.83 -25.40 -13.96
N VAL A 216 -10.06 -26.06 -12.83
CA VAL A 216 -9.42 -25.68 -11.56
C VAL A 216 -7.90 -25.86 -11.72
N PRO A 217 -7.08 -24.82 -11.40
CA PRO A 217 -5.63 -24.93 -11.55
C PRO A 217 -5.04 -26.16 -10.86
N ALA A 218 -4.15 -26.86 -11.55
CA ALA A 218 -3.60 -28.15 -11.08
C ALA A 218 -3.00 -28.08 -9.67
N LYS A 219 -2.41 -26.95 -9.29
CA LYS A 219 -1.86 -26.74 -7.93
C LYS A 219 -2.90 -26.85 -6.82
N TYR A 220 -4.18 -26.55 -7.11
CA TYR A 220 -5.28 -26.68 -6.17
C TYR A 220 -6.05 -27.99 -6.36
N ALA A 221 -6.32 -28.38 -7.59
CA ALA A 221 -7.00 -29.63 -7.91
C ALA A 221 -6.29 -30.86 -7.32
N GLN A 222 -4.96 -30.90 -7.37
CA GLN A 222 -4.15 -31.97 -6.75
C GLN A 222 -4.26 -32.03 -5.23
N GLN A 223 -4.70 -30.95 -4.59
CA GLN A 223 -4.97 -30.90 -3.15
C GLN A 223 -6.43 -31.17 -2.83
N GLY A 224 -7.27 -31.46 -3.84
CA GLY A 224 -8.69 -31.78 -3.68
C GLY A 224 -9.61 -30.56 -3.67
N ALA A 225 -9.15 -29.43 -4.23
CA ALA A 225 -10.02 -28.26 -4.40
C ALA A 225 -11.15 -28.55 -5.39
N THR A 226 -12.34 -28.09 -5.06
CA THR A 226 -13.49 -28.09 -5.95
C THR A 226 -13.57 -26.77 -6.74
N ASN A 227 -14.30 -26.80 -7.89
CA ASN A 227 -14.58 -25.57 -8.62
C ASN A 227 -15.38 -24.57 -7.77
N ALA A 228 -16.27 -25.04 -6.90
CA ALA A 228 -17.04 -24.17 -6.00
C ALA A 228 -16.15 -23.43 -4.98
N GLU A 229 -15.08 -24.05 -4.50
CA GLU A 229 -14.10 -23.38 -3.65
C GLU A 229 -13.26 -22.40 -4.45
N TYR A 230 -12.83 -22.78 -5.65
CA TYR A 230 -12.01 -21.92 -6.51
C TYR A 230 -12.78 -20.68 -6.98
N ASN A 231 -14.06 -20.84 -7.37
CA ASN A 231 -14.91 -19.72 -7.81
C ASN A 231 -15.30 -18.78 -6.67
N ARG A 232 -15.10 -19.20 -5.41
CA ARG A 232 -15.29 -18.34 -4.24
C ARG A 232 -14.08 -17.50 -3.89
N ALA A 233 -12.88 -18.01 -4.12
CA ALA A 233 -11.61 -17.38 -3.73
C ALA A 233 -11.17 -16.32 -4.72
#